data_a881cd89d74f358f6eefa8973750a4a9
#
_entry.id   a881cd89d74f358f6eefa8973750a4a9
#
_cell.length_a   1.000
_cell.length_b   1.000
_cell.length_c   1.000
_cell.angle_alpha   90.00
_cell.angle_beta   90.00
_cell.angle_gamma   90.00
#
_symmetry.space_group_name_H-M   'P 1'
#
loop_
_entity.id
_entity.type
_entity.pdbx_description
1 polymer ?
#
loop_
_entity_poly.entity_id
_entity_poly.type
_entity_poly.pdbx_seq_one_letter_code
_entity_poly.pdbx_strand_id
1 'polypeptide(L)'
;KHVKGKAGVAILDVDDFKLYNDMHGHHAGDMALITVVEVIRQYIRKTDKLIRYGGDEFLLILPEIDNENFVQKLNKIKKKIAETSVPGYNRIKLSVSIGGVSATEETVEEAVQRADKQMYLAKMYKDTAMVEEMDQKIAEEDHVEHTDILRPLILIVDDSKINRELLVEILQDKYQIIEAENGNECVEKLEKYGNDIALILLDIVMPKMDGFAVLEYMNQEQWIDDIPVIVISGEDS
;
A
#
# COMPACT_ATOMS: atom_id res chain seq x y z
N LYS A 1 -5.34 -23.92 -9.73
CA LYS A 1 -5.68 -24.04 -11.18
C LYS A 1 -4.74 -23.13 -11.95
N HIS A 2 -4.26 -23.58 -13.12
CA HIS A 2 -3.40 -22.78 -13.98
C HIS A 2 -4.22 -21.78 -14.82
N VAL A 3 -3.67 -20.57 -15.01
CA VAL A 3 -4.13 -19.62 -16.01
C VAL A 3 -3.74 -20.20 -17.38
N LYS A 4 -4.71 -20.48 -18.23
CA LYS A 4 -4.44 -20.92 -19.60
C LYS A 4 -4.42 -19.70 -20.52
N GLY A 5 -3.28 -19.43 -21.14
CA GLY A 5 -3.09 -18.24 -21.97
C GLY A 5 -2.89 -16.96 -21.15
N LYS A 6 -3.17 -15.81 -21.75
CA LYS A 6 -3.06 -14.49 -21.08
C LYS A 6 -4.32 -14.18 -20.27
N ALA A 7 -4.15 -13.70 -19.04
CA ALA A 7 -5.25 -13.18 -18.23
C ALA A 7 -4.78 -11.98 -17.39
N GLY A 8 -5.67 -11.02 -17.17
CA GLY A 8 -5.48 -10.00 -16.13
C GLY A 8 -6.03 -10.52 -14.79
N VAL A 9 -5.24 -10.41 -13.73
CA VAL A 9 -5.64 -10.71 -12.35
C VAL A 9 -5.47 -9.46 -11.52
N ALA A 10 -6.52 -9.01 -10.83
CA ALA A 10 -6.46 -7.82 -10.00
C ALA A 10 -7.15 -8.05 -8.64
N ILE A 11 -6.57 -7.48 -7.59
CA ILE A 11 -7.21 -7.31 -6.29
C ILE A 11 -7.62 -5.85 -6.18
N LEU A 12 -8.82 -5.63 -5.68
CA LEU A 12 -9.44 -4.34 -5.49
C LEU A 12 -9.94 -4.26 -4.06
N ASP A 13 -9.65 -3.16 -3.38
CA ASP A 13 -10.03 -2.91 -2.00
C ASP A 13 -10.69 -1.54 -1.89
N VAL A 14 -11.74 -1.43 -1.07
CA VAL A 14 -12.45 -0.18 -0.83
C VAL A 14 -11.72 0.64 0.22
N ASP A 15 -11.21 1.80 -0.17
CA ASP A 15 -10.42 2.66 0.71
C ASP A 15 -11.23 3.12 1.92
N ASP A 16 -10.60 3.10 3.10
CA ASP A 16 -11.17 3.54 4.38
C ASP A 16 -12.52 2.89 4.74
N PHE A 17 -12.78 1.66 4.26
CA PHE A 17 -14.08 1.01 4.45
C PHE A 17 -14.50 0.85 5.91
N LYS A 18 -13.54 0.57 6.81
CA LYS A 18 -13.81 0.51 8.25
C LYS A 18 -14.30 1.87 8.77
N LEU A 19 -13.58 2.95 8.43
CA LEU A 19 -13.97 4.32 8.82
C LEU A 19 -15.35 4.67 8.26
N TYR A 20 -15.63 4.25 7.02
CA TYR A 20 -16.93 4.41 6.38
C TYR A 20 -18.05 3.74 7.20
N ASN A 21 -17.85 2.48 7.63
CA ASN A 21 -18.78 1.76 8.50
C ASN A 21 -18.98 2.45 9.86
N ASP A 22 -17.87 2.90 10.46
CA ASP A 22 -17.91 3.55 11.78
C ASP A 22 -18.68 4.87 11.74
N MET A 23 -18.58 5.62 10.64
CA MET A 23 -19.26 6.91 10.47
C MET A 23 -20.74 6.79 10.03
N HIS A 24 -21.06 5.80 9.21
CA HIS A 24 -22.37 5.72 8.53
C HIS A 24 -23.16 4.45 8.84
N GLY A 25 -22.56 3.55 9.63
CA GLY A 25 -23.17 2.27 10.02
C GLY A 25 -22.97 1.16 8.97
N HIS A 26 -23.08 -0.09 9.41
CA HIS A 26 -22.85 -1.27 8.56
C HIS A 26 -23.80 -1.35 7.36
N HIS A 27 -25.03 -0.85 7.48
CA HIS A 27 -25.96 -0.83 6.35
C HIS A 27 -25.45 0.06 5.20
N ALA A 28 -24.82 1.21 5.53
CA ALA A 28 -24.19 2.06 4.53
C ALA A 28 -22.99 1.35 3.86
N GLY A 29 -22.19 0.61 4.63
CA GLY A 29 -21.12 -0.20 4.11
C GLY A 29 -21.59 -1.31 3.16
N ASP A 30 -22.67 -2.00 3.51
CA ASP A 30 -23.26 -3.01 2.63
C ASP A 30 -23.72 -2.38 1.30
N MET A 31 -24.37 -1.22 1.34
CA MET A 31 -24.76 -0.47 0.15
C MET A 31 -23.55 -0.01 -0.68
N ALA A 32 -22.46 0.38 -0.03
CA ALA A 32 -21.21 0.74 -0.70
C ALA A 32 -20.62 -0.47 -1.47
N LEU A 33 -20.52 -1.63 -0.82
CA LEU A 33 -20.03 -2.85 -1.46
C LEU A 33 -20.92 -3.30 -2.63
N ILE A 34 -22.24 -3.21 -2.47
CA ILE A 34 -23.19 -3.49 -3.56
C ILE A 34 -22.95 -2.54 -4.73
N THR A 35 -22.78 -1.25 -4.45
CA THR A 35 -22.51 -0.23 -5.48
C THR A 35 -21.21 -0.53 -6.23
N VAL A 36 -20.14 -0.88 -5.51
CA VAL A 36 -18.87 -1.29 -6.13
C VAL A 36 -19.05 -2.47 -7.07
N VAL A 37 -19.75 -3.52 -6.61
CA VAL A 37 -20.02 -4.72 -7.42
C VAL A 37 -20.85 -4.38 -8.66
N GLU A 38 -21.88 -3.54 -8.54
CA GLU A 38 -22.72 -3.11 -9.66
C GLU A 38 -21.93 -2.32 -10.69
N VAL A 39 -21.03 -1.43 -10.26
CA VAL A 39 -20.15 -0.71 -11.16
C VAL A 39 -19.21 -1.68 -11.88
N ILE A 40 -18.51 -2.56 -11.16
CA ILE A 40 -17.57 -3.50 -11.78
C ILE A 40 -18.28 -4.36 -12.83
N ARG A 41 -19.48 -4.85 -12.53
CA ARG A 41 -20.28 -5.68 -13.46
C ARG A 41 -20.62 -5.03 -14.78
N GLN A 42 -20.64 -3.71 -14.86
CA GLN A 42 -20.88 -2.98 -16.13
C GLN A 42 -19.66 -3.04 -17.08
N TYR A 43 -18.47 -3.33 -16.55
CA TYR A 43 -17.21 -3.33 -17.29
C TYR A 43 -16.64 -4.72 -17.56
N ILE A 44 -17.23 -5.77 -16.98
CA ILE A 44 -16.76 -7.14 -17.12
C ILE A 44 -17.67 -7.96 -18.05
N ARG A 45 -17.07 -8.94 -18.72
CA ARG A 45 -17.75 -9.88 -19.63
C ARG A 45 -18.31 -11.08 -18.81
N LYS A 46 -19.16 -11.89 -19.42
CA LYS A 46 -19.65 -13.15 -18.81
C LYS A 46 -18.54 -14.16 -18.53
N THR A 47 -17.44 -14.10 -19.28
CA THR A 47 -16.24 -14.93 -19.07
C THR A 47 -15.38 -14.49 -17.91
N ASP A 48 -15.45 -13.20 -17.57
CA ASP A 48 -14.68 -12.61 -16.49
C ASP A 48 -15.24 -13.06 -15.13
N LYS A 49 -14.39 -13.09 -14.10
CA LYS A 49 -14.79 -13.49 -12.74
C LYS A 49 -14.58 -12.33 -11.79
N LEU A 50 -15.62 -12.05 -11.02
CA LEU A 50 -15.60 -11.15 -9.87
C LEU A 50 -15.92 -11.98 -8.64
N ILE A 51 -15.02 -11.99 -7.67
CA ILE A 51 -15.11 -12.79 -6.45
C ILE A 51 -14.90 -11.83 -5.28
N ARG A 52 -15.77 -11.87 -4.27
CA ARG A 52 -15.48 -11.20 -3.00
C ARG A 52 -14.46 -12.03 -2.25
N TYR A 53 -13.26 -11.49 -2.08
CA TYR A 53 -12.09 -12.20 -1.56
C TYR A 53 -11.95 -12.03 -0.05
N GLY A 54 -12.30 -10.85 0.47
CA GLY A 54 -12.30 -10.50 1.89
C GLY A 54 -13.50 -9.63 2.26
N GLY A 55 -13.43 -8.90 3.38
CA GLY A 55 -14.49 -8.00 3.86
C GLY A 55 -14.89 -6.94 2.84
N ASP A 56 -13.91 -6.17 2.38
CA ASP A 56 -14.00 -5.07 1.42
C ASP A 56 -13.13 -5.31 0.17
N GLU A 57 -12.57 -6.51 0.06
CA GLU A 57 -11.67 -6.91 -1.01
C GLU A 57 -12.37 -7.73 -2.08
N PHE A 58 -12.04 -7.46 -3.34
CA PHE A 58 -12.57 -8.14 -4.50
C PHE A 58 -11.44 -8.64 -5.40
N LEU A 59 -11.52 -9.89 -5.84
CA LEU A 59 -10.64 -10.48 -6.84
C LEU A 59 -11.32 -10.45 -8.21
N LEU A 60 -10.65 -9.90 -9.20
CA LEU A 60 -11.07 -9.81 -10.59
C LEU A 60 -10.15 -10.63 -11.47
N ILE A 61 -10.70 -11.56 -12.25
CA ILE A 61 -9.95 -12.37 -13.22
C ILE A 61 -10.55 -12.15 -14.60
N LEU A 62 -9.74 -11.65 -15.53
CA LEU A 62 -10.11 -11.27 -16.88
C LEU A 62 -9.34 -12.14 -17.88
N PRO A 63 -9.89 -13.30 -18.31
CA PRO A 63 -9.25 -14.14 -19.33
C PRO A 63 -9.15 -13.44 -20.67
N GLU A 64 -8.11 -13.78 -21.44
CA GLU A 64 -7.91 -13.31 -22.82
C GLU A 64 -7.95 -11.77 -22.94
N ILE A 65 -7.18 -11.10 -22.08
CA ILE A 65 -7.00 -9.64 -22.13
C ILE A 65 -5.49 -9.34 -22.28
N ASP A 66 -5.18 -8.38 -23.15
CA ASP A 66 -3.83 -7.82 -23.21
C ASP A 66 -3.61 -6.78 -22.11
N ASN A 67 -2.35 -6.45 -21.84
CA ASN A 67 -1.98 -5.56 -20.75
C ASN A 67 -2.57 -4.15 -20.90
N GLU A 68 -2.56 -3.59 -22.11
CA GLU A 68 -3.07 -2.23 -22.35
C GLU A 68 -4.57 -2.15 -22.05
N ASN A 69 -5.36 -3.08 -22.60
CA ASN A 69 -6.80 -3.16 -22.35
C ASN A 69 -7.11 -3.46 -20.87
N PHE A 70 -6.26 -4.26 -20.21
CA PHE A 70 -6.38 -4.56 -18.80
C PHE A 70 -6.23 -3.29 -17.96
N VAL A 71 -5.13 -2.55 -18.11
CA VAL A 71 -4.87 -1.27 -17.41
C VAL A 71 -5.99 -0.26 -17.67
N GLN A 72 -6.40 -0.08 -18.93
CA GLN A 72 -7.49 0.82 -19.28
C GLN A 72 -8.81 0.43 -18.61
N LYS A 73 -9.10 -0.88 -18.51
CA LYS A 73 -10.31 -1.38 -17.85
C LYS A 73 -10.29 -1.11 -16.36
N LEU A 74 -9.18 -1.38 -15.67
CA LEU A 74 -9.04 -1.10 -14.23
C LEU A 74 -9.21 0.40 -13.94
N ASN A 75 -8.57 1.28 -14.72
CA ASN A 75 -8.71 2.72 -14.57
C ASN A 75 -10.15 3.20 -14.83
N LYS A 76 -10.86 2.62 -15.81
CA LYS A 76 -12.28 2.94 -16.05
C LYS A 76 -13.17 2.52 -14.88
N ILE A 77 -12.94 1.33 -14.33
CA ILE A 77 -13.67 0.83 -13.16
C ILE A 77 -13.43 1.76 -11.96
N LYS A 78 -12.17 2.05 -11.63
CA LYS A 78 -11.78 2.96 -10.56
C LYS A 78 -12.47 4.31 -10.68
N LYS A 79 -12.31 4.97 -11.83
CA LYS A 79 -12.93 6.27 -12.11
C LYS A 79 -14.45 6.22 -11.95
N LYS A 80 -15.09 5.16 -12.46
CA LYS A 80 -16.54 5.04 -12.37
C LYS A 80 -17.04 4.84 -10.95
N ILE A 81 -16.30 4.10 -10.12
CA ILE A 81 -16.62 3.96 -8.69
C ILE A 81 -16.57 5.33 -8.01
N ALA A 82 -15.50 6.12 -8.23
CA ALA A 82 -15.36 7.46 -7.65
C ALA A 82 -16.44 8.46 -8.07
N GLU A 83 -17.01 8.29 -9.28
CA GLU A 83 -18.10 9.11 -9.81
C GLU A 83 -19.49 8.64 -9.36
N THR A 84 -19.61 7.43 -8.80
CA THR A 84 -20.90 6.83 -8.46
C THR A 84 -21.28 7.14 -7.03
N SER A 85 -22.51 7.61 -6.81
CA SER A 85 -23.05 7.85 -5.47
C SER A 85 -23.65 6.57 -4.90
N VAL A 86 -23.46 6.35 -3.61
CA VAL A 86 -24.10 5.23 -2.89
C VAL A 86 -25.58 5.55 -2.67
N PRO A 87 -26.54 4.69 -3.10
CA PRO A 87 -27.96 4.92 -2.92
C PRO A 87 -28.31 5.16 -1.46
N GLY A 88 -29.04 6.25 -1.18
CA GLY A 88 -29.37 6.69 0.18
C GLY A 88 -28.28 7.49 0.90
N TYR A 89 -27.08 7.59 0.31
CA TYR A 89 -25.90 8.26 0.90
C TYR A 89 -25.18 9.16 -0.11
N ASN A 90 -25.93 10.03 -0.79
CA ASN A 90 -25.46 10.80 -1.97
C ASN A 90 -24.28 11.76 -1.73
N ARG A 91 -23.91 12.02 -0.48
CA ARG A 91 -22.77 12.89 -0.14
C ARG A 91 -21.45 12.14 0.00
N ILE A 92 -21.49 10.81 -0.07
CA ILE A 92 -20.34 9.97 0.17
C ILE A 92 -19.77 9.52 -1.17
N LYS A 93 -18.49 9.75 -1.36
CA LYS A 93 -17.73 9.24 -2.50
C LYS A 93 -16.98 8.00 -2.06
N LEU A 94 -17.01 6.98 -2.90
CA LEU A 94 -16.19 5.79 -2.73
C LEU A 94 -14.88 5.98 -3.48
N SER A 95 -13.79 5.49 -2.91
CA SER A 95 -12.54 5.28 -3.63
C SER A 95 -12.09 3.84 -3.47
N VAL A 96 -11.28 3.38 -4.39
CA VAL A 96 -10.74 2.02 -4.39
C VAL A 96 -9.29 2.03 -4.81
N SER A 97 -8.49 1.25 -4.12
CA SER A 97 -7.14 0.91 -4.52
C SER A 97 -7.15 -0.41 -5.29
N ILE A 98 -6.41 -0.48 -6.40
CA ILE A 98 -6.41 -1.66 -7.29
C ILE A 98 -4.97 -2.07 -7.59
N GLY A 99 -4.63 -3.31 -7.30
CA GLY A 99 -3.39 -3.94 -7.72
C GLY A 99 -3.65 -4.99 -8.80
N GLY A 100 -2.94 -4.93 -9.91
CA GLY A 100 -3.15 -5.83 -11.03
C GLY A 100 -1.87 -6.40 -11.62
N VAL A 101 -1.97 -7.58 -12.22
CA VAL A 101 -0.88 -8.23 -12.96
C VAL A 101 -1.40 -8.90 -14.21
N SER A 102 -0.57 -8.92 -15.25
CA SER A 102 -0.79 -9.78 -16.41
C SER A 102 -0.19 -11.15 -16.13
N ALA A 103 -1.04 -12.17 -16.08
CA ALA A 103 -0.68 -13.56 -15.81
C ALA A 103 -0.57 -14.35 -17.11
N THR A 104 0.47 -15.19 -17.24
CA THR A 104 0.67 -16.06 -18.41
C THR A 104 1.29 -17.39 -17.93
N GLU A 105 0.59 -18.49 -18.16
CA GLU A 105 1.06 -19.88 -17.87
C GLU A 105 1.50 -20.13 -16.41
N GLU A 106 1.01 -19.32 -15.48
CA GLU A 106 1.24 -19.46 -14.03
C GLU A 106 -0.01 -19.95 -13.30
N THR A 107 0.09 -20.25 -12.00
CA THR A 107 -1.08 -20.58 -11.19
C THR A 107 -1.85 -19.31 -10.83
N VAL A 108 -3.16 -19.46 -10.58
CA VAL A 108 -3.98 -18.33 -10.10
C VAL A 108 -3.47 -17.81 -8.76
N GLU A 109 -2.96 -18.70 -7.89
CA GLU A 109 -2.38 -18.38 -6.59
C GLU A 109 -1.16 -17.46 -6.73
N GLU A 110 -0.24 -17.77 -7.65
CA GLU A 110 0.95 -16.93 -7.93
C GLU A 110 0.53 -15.55 -8.47
N ALA A 111 -0.39 -15.52 -9.43
CA ALA A 111 -0.89 -14.24 -9.96
C ALA A 111 -1.60 -13.40 -8.89
N VAL A 112 -2.36 -14.02 -7.98
CA VAL A 112 -3.02 -13.34 -6.86
C VAL A 112 -1.99 -12.77 -5.88
N GLN A 113 -0.93 -13.51 -5.54
CA GLN A 113 0.14 -13.01 -4.67
C GLN A 113 0.87 -11.80 -5.27
N ARG A 114 1.10 -11.80 -6.58
CA ARG A 114 1.69 -10.65 -7.28
C ARG A 114 0.73 -9.44 -7.32
N ALA A 115 -0.56 -9.69 -7.59
CA ALA A 115 -1.58 -8.65 -7.58
C ALA A 115 -1.76 -8.03 -6.18
N ASP A 116 -1.65 -8.83 -5.12
CA ASP A 116 -1.70 -8.37 -3.73
C ASP A 116 -0.57 -7.39 -3.41
N LYS A 117 0.65 -7.67 -3.89
CA LYS A 117 1.78 -6.72 -3.75
C LYS A 117 1.48 -5.39 -4.46
N GLN A 118 0.92 -5.42 -5.67
CA GLN A 118 0.54 -4.20 -6.39
C GLN A 118 -0.60 -3.45 -5.69
N MET A 119 -1.55 -4.15 -5.09
CA MET A 119 -2.63 -3.55 -4.31
C MET A 119 -2.11 -2.86 -3.05
N TYR A 120 -1.15 -3.49 -2.35
CA TYR A 120 -0.49 -2.86 -1.21
C TYR A 120 0.17 -1.53 -1.58
N LEU A 121 0.86 -1.47 -2.74
CA LEU A 121 1.43 -0.22 -3.26
C LEU A 121 0.35 0.80 -3.61
N ALA A 122 -0.72 0.37 -4.28
CA ALA A 122 -1.83 1.25 -4.62
C ALA A 122 -2.47 1.89 -3.37
N LYS A 123 -2.56 1.14 -2.26
CA LYS A 123 -3.06 1.65 -0.97
C LYS A 123 -2.20 2.76 -0.37
N MET A 124 -0.88 2.72 -0.57
CA MET A 124 0.03 3.78 -0.07
C MET A 124 -0.27 5.14 -0.72
N TYR A 125 -0.75 5.14 -1.95
CA TYR A 125 -1.07 6.37 -2.70
C TYR A 125 -2.56 6.72 -2.72
N LYS A 126 -3.42 5.88 -2.16
CA LYS A 126 -4.91 5.93 -2.18
C LYS A 126 -5.49 6.28 -3.56
N ASP A 127 -6.69 5.86 -3.84
CA ASP A 127 -7.36 6.08 -5.14
C ASP A 127 -6.44 5.84 -6.35
N THR A 128 -5.70 4.73 -6.34
CA THR A 128 -4.70 4.41 -7.37
C THR A 128 -4.93 3.01 -7.93
N ALA A 129 -4.65 2.81 -9.21
CA ALA A 129 -4.56 1.50 -9.84
C ALA A 129 -3.11 1.27 -10.28
N MET A 130 -2.46 0.26 -9.70
CA MET A 130 -1.12 -0.16 -10.06
C MET A 130 -1.17 -1.48 -10.78
N VAL A 131 -0.54 -1.55 -11.94
CA VAL A 131 -0.41 -2.78 -12.72
C VAL A 131 1.06 -3.02 -12.99
N GLU A 132 1.50 -4.23 -12.70
CA GLU A 132 2.86 -4.67 -12.99
C GLU A 132 3.10 -4.65 -14.50
N GLU A 133 4.05 -3.83 -14.96
CA GLU A 133 4.47 -3.80 -16.36
C GLU A 133 5.31 -5.05 -16.65
N MET A 134 4.87 -5.86 -17.62
CA MET A 134 5.71 -6.92 -18.16
C MET A 134 6.75 -6.31 -19.09
N ASP A 135 7.87 -5.86 -18.55
CA ASP A 135 9.07 -5.64 -19.35
C ASP A 135 9.66 -6.98 -19.77
N GLN A 136 9.29 -7.43 -20.97
CA GLN A 136 9.89 -8.58 -21.65
C GLN A 136 11.28 -8.24 -22.22
N LYS A 137 12.04 -7.35 -21.60
CA LYS A 137 13.39 -6.99 -22.07
C LYS A 137 14.38 -6.62 -20.97
N ILE A 138 14.41 -7.29 -19.84
CA ILE A 138 15.62 -7.29 -18.99
C ILE A 138 15.62 -8.61 -18.19
N ALA A 139 15.81 -9.72 -18.88
CA ALA A 139 16.09 -11.01 -18.24
C ALA A 139 17.48 -11.49 -18.63
N GLU A 140 18.45 -10.60 -18.75
CA GLU A 140 19.89 -10.90 -18.78
C GLU A 140 20.63 -9.58 -18.61
N GLU A 141 21.22 -9.41 -17.45
CA GLU A 141 22.06 -8.31 -16.94
C GLU A 141 21.35 -7.42 -15.91
N ASP A 142 21.80 -7.59 -14.68
CA ASP A 142 21.54 -6.88 -13.43
C ASP A 142 20.51 -7.53 -12.49
N HIS A 143 20.99 -8.57 -11.78
CA HIS A 143 20.59 -8.84 -10.41
C HIS A 143 21.06 -7.70 -9.49
N VAL A 144 20.43 -6.54 -9.59
CA VAL A 144 20.52 -5.49 -8.58
C VAL A 144 19.10 -5.08 -8.18
N GLU A 145 18.66 -5.64 -7.07
CA GLU A 145 17.79 -5.05 -6.06
C GLU A 145 16.64 -4.13 -6.51
N HIS A 146 15.68 -4.64 -7.32
CA HIS A 146 14.38 -3.96 -7.47
C HIS A 146 13.37 -4.31 -6.36
N THR A 147 13.76 -5.12 -5.37
CA THR A 147 12.93 -5.41 -4.19
C THR A 147 12.94 -4.30 -3.14
N ASP A 148 13.91 -3.40 -3.17
CA ASP A 148 14.04 -2.35 -2.16
C ASP A 148 13.14 -1.12 -2.40
N ILE A 149 12.74 -0.84 -3.63
CA ILE A 149 11.91 0.34 -3.95
C ILE A 149 10.45 0.17 -3.46
N LEU A 150 10.04 -1.02 -3.08
CA LEU A 150 8.66 -1.36 -2.73
C LEU A 150 8.41 -1.55 -1.23
N ARG A 151 9.45 -1.45 -0.40
CA ARG A 151 9.30 -1.61 1.04
C ARG A 151 9.14 -0.24 1.69
N PRO A 152 8.16 -0.05 2.61
CA PRO A 152 8.05 1.20 3.36
C PRO A 152 9.37 1.52 4.06
N LEU A 153 9.78 2.79 4.02
CA LEU A 153 11.02 3.26 4.63
C LEU A 153 10.78 3.54 6.11
N ILE A 154 11.50 2.85 6.98
CA ILE A 154 11.48 3.09 8.43
C ILE A 154 12.78 3.75 8.85
N LEU A 155 12.67 4.83 9.61
CA LEU A 155 13.79 5.46 10.28
C LEU A 155 13.88 4.96 11.72
N ILE A 156 14.99 4.30 12.07
CA ILE A 156 15.31 3.86 13.44
C ILE A 156 16.28 4.86 14.05
N VAL A 157 15.89 5.45 15.18
CA VAL A 157 16.66 6.48 15.89
C VAL A 157 16.91 6.00 17.32
N ASP A 158 18.14 5.60 17.62
CA ASP A 158 18.55 5.07 18.93
C ASP A 158 20.08 5.23 19.04
N ASP A 159 20.61 5.64 20.19
CA ASP A 159 22.05 5.82 20.36
C ASP A 159 22.79 4.50 20.56
N SER A 160 22.09 3.45 21.01
CA SER A 160 22.61 2.10 21.15
C SER A 160 22.69 1.37 19.81
N LYS A 161 23.90 1.13 19.34
CA LYS A 161 24.12 0.33 18.12
C LYS A 161 23.48 -1.05 18.20
N ILE A 162 23.47 -1.68 19.39
CA ILE A 162 22.90 -3.01 19.59
C ILE A 162 21.39 -2.98 19.38
N ASN A 163 20.70 -1.96 19.90
CA ASN A 163 19.25 -1.81 19.71
C ASN A 163 18.92 -1.60 18.24
N ARG A 164 19.68 -0.74 17.53
CA ARG A 164 19.48 -0.53 16.09
C ARG A 164 19.68 -1.81 15.30
N GLU A 165 20.79 -2.56 15.53
CA GLU A 165 21.06 -3.83 14.86
C GLU A 165 19.96 -4.86 15.09
N LEU A 166 19.42 -4.95 16.31
CA LEU A 166 18.31 -5.84 16.65
C LEU A 166 17.02 -5.46 15.87
N LEU A 167 16.68 -4.18 15.85
CA LEU A 167 15.51 -3.69 15.11
C LEU A 167 15.67 -3.87 13.62
N VAL A 168 16.86 -3.64 13.08
CA VAL A 168 17.18 -3.93 11.67
C VAL A 168 16.97 -5.42 11.38
N GLU A 169 17.51 -6.32 12.19
CA GLU A 169 17.36 -7.77 12.01
C GLU A 169 15.88 -8.21 11.96
N ILE A 170 15.05 -7.62 12.81
CA ILE A 170 13.62 -7.94 12.89
C ILE A 170 12.84 -7.38 11.68
N LEU A 171 13.22 -6.21 11.17
CA LEU A 171 12.39 -5.44 10.24
C LEU A 171 12.87 -5.50 8.78
N GLN A 172 14.16 -5.78 8.51
CA GLN A 172 14.78 -5.69 7.18
C GLN A 172 14.12 -6.59 6.11
N ASP A 173 13.48 -7.69 6.50
CA ASP A 173 12.80 -8.57 5.55
C ASP A 173 11.56 -7.94 4.90
N LYS A 174 10.95 -6.95 5.59
CA LYS A 174 9.69 -6.34 5.18
C LYS A 174 9.78 -4.85 4.87
N TYR A 175 10.80 -4.16 5.37
CA TYR A 175 10.94 -2.71 5.31
C TYR A 175 12.32 -2.31 4.80
N GLN A 176 12.40 -1.16 4.15
CA GLN A 176 13.68 -0.45 4.01
C GLN A 176 14.01 0.22 5.33
N ILE A 177 15.26 0.15 5.75
CA ILE A 177 15.68 0.71 7.02
C ILE A 177 16.76 1.77 6.78
N ILE A 178 16.57 2.92 7.39
CA ILE A 178 17.63 3.91 7.59
C ILE A 178 17.80 4.15 9.08
N GLU A 179 19.03 4.42 9.48
CA GLU A 179 19.40 4.54 10.88
C GLU A 179 19.93 5.94 11.20
N ALA A 180 19.69 6.39 12.42
CA ALA A 180 20.28 7.57 13.02
C ALA A 180 20.72 7.24 14.46
N GLU A 181 21.89 7.70 14.88
CA GLU A 181 22.42 7.44 16.22
C GLU A 181 22.16 8.58 17.22
N ASN A 182 21.47 9.61 16.83
CA ASN A 182 21.08 10.76 17.66
C ASN A 182 20.06 11.63 16.93
N GLY A 183 19.44 12.58 17.65
CA GLY A 183 18.43 13.46 17.07
C GLY A 183 18.90 14.35 15.92
N ASN A 184 20.18 14.78 15.91
CA ASN A 184 20.70 15.59 14.81
C ASN A 184 20.72 14.80 13.49
N GLU A 185 21.18 13.55 13.53
CA GLU A 185 21.13 12.67 12.38
C GLU A 185 19.70 12.33 11.95
N CYS A 186 18.79 12.20 12.92
CA CYS A 186 17.36 12.04 12.63
C CYS A 186 16.84 13.22 11.81
N VAL A 187 17.15 14.46 12.20
CA VAL A 187 16.76 15.67 11.47
C VAL A 187 17.36 15.68 10.05
N GLU A 188 18.64 15.34 9.89
CA GLU A 188 19.27 15.25 8.56
C GLU A 188 18.57 14.22 7.67
N LYS A 189 18.12 13.08 8.24
CA LYS A 189 17.35 12.07 7.50
C LYS A 189 15.95 12.57 7.15
N LEU A 190 15.27 13.26 8.06
CA LEU A 190 13.97 13.89 7.81
C LEU A 190 14.06 14.92 6.69
N GLU A 191 15.08 15.80 6.70
CA GLU A 191 15.29 16.78 5.63
C GLU A 191 15.58 16.12 4.27
N LYS A 192 16.27 14.98 4.27
CA LYS A 192 16.66 14.27 3.05
C LYS A 192 15.52 13.44 2.45
N TYR A 193 14.78 12.72 3.27
CA TYR A 193 13.79 11.72 2.83
C TYR A 193 12.35 12.20 2.99
N GLY A 194 12.09 13.13 3.92
CA GLY A 194 10.75 13.74 4.10
C GLY A 194 9.63 12.71 4.19
N ASN A 195 8.60 12.91 3.39
CA ASN A 195 7.40 12.06 3.35
C ASN A 195 7.63 10.64 2.75
N ASP A 196 8.85 10.33 2.29
CA ASP A 196 9.19 8.95 1.92
C ASP A 196 9.34 8.07 3.16
N ILE A 197 9.55 8.66 4.35
CA ILE A 197 9.60 7.93 5.62
C ILE A 197 8.18 7.55 6.05
N ALA A 198 7.90 6.27 6.08
CA ALA A 198 6.60 5.72 6.46
C ALA A 198 6.40 5.62 7.99
N LEU A 199 7.48 5.55 8.76
CA LEU A 199 7.45 5.39 10.21
C LEU A 199 8.80 5.76 10.82
N ILE A 200 8.78 6.37 12.01
CA ILE A 200 9.97 6.59 12.85
C ILE A 200 9.85 5.75 14.12
N LEU A 201 10.90 4.97 14.43
CA LEU A 201 11.10 4.34 15.73
C LEU A 201 12.11 5.20 16.48
N LEU A 202 11.68 5.88 17.54
CA LEU A 202 12.45 6.94 18.19
C LEU A 202 12.72 6.61 19.65
N ASP A 203 14.01 6.48 20.01
CA ASP A 203 14.40 6.53 21.41
C ASP A 203 14.36 7.98 21.92
N ILE A 204 13.93 8.11 23.18
CA ILE A 204 13.86 9.41 23.85
C ILE A 204 15.22 9.80 24.46
N VAL A 205 15.95 8.83 25.00
CA VAL A 205 17.15 9.11 25.77
C VAL A 205 18.40 8.95 24.91
N MET A 206 18.77 10.04 24.24
CA MET A 206 19.92 10.04 23.35
C MET A 206 20.84 11.23 23.62
N PRO A 207 22.16 11.11 23.34
CA PRO A 207 23.10 12.23 23.45
C PRO A 207 22.87 13.25 22.34
N LYS A 208 23.42 14.47 22.52
CA LYS A 208 23.37 15.62 21.62
C LYS A 208 21.98 16.24 21.51
N MET A 209 21.06 15.59 20.82
CA MET A 209 19.66 15.98 20.64
C MET A 209 18.81 14.78 21.02
N ASP A 210 17.98 14.93 22.06
CA ASP A 210 17.10 13.87 22.58
C ASP A 210 15.83 13.69 21.72
N GLY A 211 15.06 12.64 21.99
CA GLY A 211 13.87 12.33 21.22
C GLY A 211 12.76 13.39 21.39
N PHE A 212 12.69 14.08 22.52
CA PHE A 212 11.70 15.16 22.71
C PHE A 212 12.02 16.34 21.82
N ALA A 213 13.30 16.71 21.69
CA ALA A 213 13.73 17.78 20.79
C ALA A 213 13.48 17.42 19.31
N VAL A 214 13.58 16.13 18.93
CA VAL A 214 13.18 15.64 17.60
C VAL A 214 11.69 15.83 17.38
N LEU A 215 10.84 15.43 18.33
CA LEU A 215 9.39 15.61 18.23
C LEU A 215 8.98 17.10 18.15
N GLU A 216 9.66 17.96 18.91
CA GLU A 216 9.44 19.42 18.83
C GLU A 216 9.81 19.98 17.45
N TYR A 217 10.93 19.55 16.87
CA TYR A 217 11.35 19.90 15.53
C TYR A 217 10.34 19.43 14.47
N MET A 218 9.89 18.17 14.55
CA MET A 218 8.88 17.63 13.65
C MET A 218 7.55 18.40 13.73
N ASN A 219 7.17 18.86 14.93
CA ASN A 219 5.97 19.67 15.13
C ASN A 219 6.12 21.07 14.51
N GLN A 220 7.28 21.71 14.63
CA GLN A 220 7.57 23.01 14.03
C GLN A 220 7.54 22.98 12.51
N GLU A 221 8.08 21.92 11.92
CA GLU A 221 8.14 21.68 10.47
C GLU A 221 6.89 20.98 9.91
N GLN A 222 5.87 20.75 10.75
CA GLN A 222 4.59 20.09 10.40
C GLN A 222 4.70 18.63 9.94
N TRP A 223 5.80 17.95 10.17
CA TRP A 223 5.97 16.54 9.83
C TRP A 223 5.28 15.58 10.80
N ILE A 224 4.94 16.03 12.01
CA ILE A 224 4.30 15.19 13.04
C ILE A 224 2.91 14.67 12.62
N ASP A 225 2.23 15.42 11.74
CA ASP A 225 0.90 15.06 11.24
C ASP A 225 0.98 14.05 10.07
N ASP A 226 2.10 14.01 9.36
CA ASP A 226 2.29 13.19 8.15
C ASP A 226 3.09 11.91 8.41
N ILE A 227 4.04 11.95 9.35
CA ILE A 227 4.94 10.81 9.65
C ILE A 227 4.65 10.27 11.05
N PRO A 228 4.08 9.05 11.17
CA PRO A 228 3.84 8.43 12.47
C PRO A 228 5.15 8.14 13.21
N VAL A 229 5.15 8.36 14.53
CA VAL A 229 6.29 8.09 15.41
C VAL A 229 5.90 7.10 16.50
N ILE A 230 6.67 6.03 16.63
CA ILE A 230 6.60 5.12 17.77
C ILE A 230 7.80 5.42 18.66
N VAL A 231 7.50 5.82 19.88
CA VAL A 231 8.53 6.01 20.92
C VAL A 231 8.94 4.66 21.49
N ILE A 232 10.24 4.42 21.52
CA ILE A 232 10.86 3.24 22.11
C ILE A 232 11.62 3.73 23.35
N SER A 233 11.23 3.30 24.54
CA SER A 233 12.02 3.58 25.75
C SER A 233 12.62 2.29 26.28
N GLY A 234 13.95 2.22 26.40
CA GLY A 234 14.60 1.21 27.22
C GLY A 234 14.31 1.51 28.69
N GLU A 235 13.68 0.59 29.43
CA GLU A 235 13.75 0.65 30.86
C GLU A 235 15.19 0.28 31.29
N ASP A 236 15.94 1.24 31.75
CA ASP A 236 17.12 0.98 32.54
C ASP A 236 16.66 0.40 33.90
N SER A 237 16.81 -0.92 34.04
CA SER A 237 16.65 -1.65 35.33
C SER A 237 17.96 -1.68 36.09
#